data_d0d68ad84bbb75bc547640e5f01c216a
#
_entry.id   d0d68ad84bbb75bc547640e5f01c216a
#
_cell.length_a   1.000
_cell.length_b   1.000
_cell.length_c   1.000
_cell.angle_alpha   90.00
_cell.angle_beta   90.00
_cell.angle_gamma   90.00
#
_symmetry.space_group_name_H-M   'P 1'
#
loop_
_entity.id
_entity.type
_entity.pdbx_description
1 polymer ?
#
loop_
_entity_poly.entity_id
_entity_poly.type
_entity_poly.pdbx_seq_one_letter_code
_entity_poly.pdbx_strand_id
1 'polypeptide(L)'
;MTSIEEHARAAVRLATRNVEAGQSPFAAIVVADGGAGEVIATGVNATHRDTDPTSHGEVEAIRAACRRLGTLDLSDAIVVSSCEPCPICQATAGMTGIARIAYAATREQAAAGGFGFSDFMASRLDRIDGVMVELDHVEVDIADEPFEAWRAAGQSVVLHPRPIHELRVAVTAADHAAALTFYRDVLGLAQLADWTSPDGKVVVLDGGRATLELIDEAQASYIDRVEVGRRVAGPIRLALSVDDAGALAERARTNGAVLLGKGPVETPWGDRNVRLAAPADLQLTLFTAGD
;
A
#
# COMPACT_ATOMS: atom_id res chain seq x y z
N MET A 1 -3.22 -37.14 -16.25
CA MET A 1 -2.34 -35.97 -16.08
C MET A 1 -3.25 -34.86 -15.54
N THR A 2 -2.91 -34.34 -14.40
CA THR A 2 -3.63 -33.22 -13.75
C THR A 2 -3.35 -31.97 -14.56
N SER A 3 -4.38 -31.15 -14.84
CA SER A 3 -4.20 -29.94 -15.64
C SER A 3 -3.61 -28.80 -14.76
N ILE A 4 -3.01 -27.80 -15.40
CA ILE A 4 -2.51 -26.61 -14.70
C ILE A 4 -3.64 -25.89 -13.94
N GLU A 5 -4.86 -25.92 -14.49
CA GLU A 5 -6.06 -25.36 -13.86
C GLU A 5 -6.44 -26.11 -12.57
N GLU A 6 -6.34 -27.46 -12.57
CA GLU A 6 -6.57 -28.26 -11.36
C GLU A 6 -5.52 -27.97 -10.28
N HIS A 7 -4.27 -27.73 -10.67
CA HIS A 7 -3.21 -27.30 -9.74
C HIS A 7 -3.46 -25.90 -9.21
N ALA A 8 -3.94 -24.96 -10.03
CA ALA A 8 -4.32 -23.62 -9.60
C ALA A 8 -5.48 -23.68 -8.58
N ARG A 9 -6.52 -24.46 -8.85
CA ARG A 9 -7.61 -24.72 -7.89
C ARG A 9 -7.09 -25.33 -6.57
N ALA A 10 -6.11 -26.23 -6.65
CA ALA A 10 -5.50 -26.82 -5.45
C ALA A 10 -4.74 -25.78 -4.62
N ALA A 11 -3.99 -24.90 -5.27
CA ALA A 11 -3.30 -23.79 -4.59
C ALA A 11 -4.30 -22.83 -3.91
N VAL A 12 -5.40 -22.47 -4.59
CA VAL A 12 -6.48 -21.64 -4.02
C VAL A 12 -7.09 -22.28 -2.78
N ARG A 13 -7.45 -23.58 -2.84
CA ARG A 13 -7.98 -24.30 -1.67
C ARG A 13 -6.99 -24.38 -0.51
N LEU A 14 -5.69 -24.48 -0.79
CA LEU A 14 -4.66 -24.43 0.24
C LEU A 14 -4.63 -23.05 0.90
N ALA A 15 -4.74 -21.98 0.12
CA ALA A 15 -4.79 -20.62 0.62
C ALA A 15 -6.02 -20.36 1.49
N THR A 16 -7.20 -20.86 1.09
CA THR A 16 -8.44 -20.77 1.88
C THR A 16 -8.28 -21.48 3.24
N ARG A 17 -7.75 -22.70 3.25
CA ARG A 17 -7.48 -23.43 4.50
C ARG A 17 -6.43 -22.74 5.39
N ASN A 18 -5.49 -22.04 4.80
CA ASN A 18 -4.49 -21.28 5.56
C ASN A 18 -5.12 -20.14 6.36
N VAL A 19 -6.20 -19.54 5.85
CA VAL A 19 -7.01 -18.56 6.58
C VAL A 19 -7.68 -19.18 7.81
N GLU A 20 -8.22 -20.39 7.69
CA GLU A 20 -8.81 -21.12 8.82
C GLU A 20 -7.77 -21.37 9.93
N ALA A 21 -6.49 -21.50 9.56
CA ALA A 21 -5.37 -21.60 10.49
C ALA A 21 -4.87 -20.24 11.02
N GLY A 22 -5.57 -19.14 10.73
CA GLY A 22 -5.23 -17.79 11.20
C GLY A 22 -4.06 -17.14 10.44
N GLN A 23 -3.74 -17.62 9.24
CA GLN A 23 -2.62 -17.10 8.42
C GLN A 23 -3.13 -16.40 7.17
N SER A 24 -2.27 -15.62 6.52
CA SER A 24 -2.59 -14.88 5.29
C SER A 24 -3.05 -15.80 4.13
N PRO A 25 -3.97 -15.35 3.25
CA PRO A 25 -4.69 -16.16 2.26
C PRO A 25 -3.84 -16.46 1.01
N PHE A 26 -2.62 -16.95 1.20
CA PHE A 26 -1.71 -17.25 0.09
C PHE A 26 -1.09 -18.63 0.25
N ALA A 27 -0.98 -19.35 -0.87
CA ALA A 27 -0.37 -20.66 -0.95
C ALA A 27 0.17 -20.92 -2.35
N ALA A 28 1.08 -21.87 -2.46
CA ALA A 28 1.60 -22.33 -3.74
C ALA A 28 1.93 -23.81 -3.70
N ILE A 29 2.09 -24.39 -4.87
CA ILE A 29 2.55 -25.75 -5.10
C ILE A 29 3.67 -25.76 -6.13
N VAL A 30 4.64 -26.66 -5.97
CA VAL A 30 5.68 -26.92 -6.97
C VAL A 30 5.33 -28.22 -7.66
N VAL A 31 5.29 -28.18 -8.99
CA VAL A 31 4.87 -29.30 -9.86
C VAL A 31 6.02 -29.66 -10.79
N ALA A 32 6.32 -30.95 -10.93
CA ALA A 32 7.35 -31.47 -11.82
C ALA A 32 6.95 -31.38 -13.32
N ASP A 33 7.88 -31.71 -14.21
CA ASP A 33 7.67 -31.86 -15.65
C ASP A 33 6.98 -30.65 -16.30
N GLY A 34 7.42 -29.44 -15.96
CA GLY A 34 6.85 -28.19 -16.50
C GLY A 34 5.36 -27.97 -16.15
N GLY A 35 4.86 -28.61 -15.10
CA GLY A 35 3.46 -28.52 -14.65
C GLY A 35 2.55 -29.68 -15.07
N ALA A 36 3.09 -30.68 -15.77
CA ALA A 36 2.35 -31.87 -16.20
C ALA A 36 2.53 -33.08 -15.28
N GLY A 37 3.52 -32.99 -14.34
CA GLY A 37 3.91 -34.05 -13.45
C GLY A 37 3.22 -34.06 -12.09
N GLU A 38 3.86 -34.71 -11.12
CA GLU A 38 3.38 -34.79 -9.75
C GLU A 38 3.68 -33.51 -8.96
N VAL A 39 2.87 -33.25 -7.95
CA VAL A 39 3.14 -32.21 -6.97
C VAL A 39 4.35 -32.61 -6.13
N ILE A 40 5.44 -31.88 -6.26
CA ILE A 40 6.68 -32.09 -5.51
C ILE A 40 6.49 -31.61 -4.07
N ALA A 41 5.96 -30.41 -3.89
CA ALA A 41 5.78 -29.79 -2.57
C ALA A 41 4.65 -28.75 -2.59
N THR A 42 4.19 -28.41 -1.40
CA THR A 42 3.23 -27.32 -1.17
C THR A 42 3.80 -26.36 -0.15
N GLY A 43 3.40 -25.09 -0.21
CA GLY A 43 3.71 -24.06 0.75
C GLY A 43 2.50 -23.17 1.01
N VAL A 44 2.39 -22.68 2.21
CA VAL A 44 1.38 -21.70 2.63
C VAL A 44 2.07 -20.49 3.23
N ASN A 45 1.46 -19.32 3.14
CA ASN A 45 2.02 -18.13 3.79
C ASN A 45 2.13 -18.38 5.31
N ALA A 46 3.29 -18.14 5.86
CA ALA A 46 3.63 -18.38 7.27
C ALA A 46 4.31 -17.16 7.91
N THR A 47 4.23 -16.01 7.30
CA THR A 47 4.91 -14.79 7.75
C THR A 47 4.61 -14.43 9.20
N HIS A 48 3.37 -14.57 9.64
CA HIS A 48 2.97 -14.32 11.03
C HIS A 48 3.40 -15.43 11.98
N ARG A 49 3.19 -16.70 11.58
CA ARG A 49 3.54 -17.87 12.39
C ARG A 49 5.05 -17.91 12.69
N ASP A 50 5.86 -17.67 11.67
CA ASP A 50 7.32 -17.85 11.75
C ASP A 50 8.05 -16.54 12.06
N THR A 51 7.31 -15.41 12.13
CA THR A 51 7.88 -14.05 12.29
C THR A 51 8.96 -13.78 11.23
N ASP A 52 8.74 -14.31 10.01
CA ASP A 52 9.66 -14.20 8.88
C ASP A 52 8.93 -13.53 7.69
N PRO A 53 9.32 -12.29 7.29
CA PRO A 53 8.67 -11.59 6.19
C PRO A 53 8.88 -12.26 4.83
N THR A 54 9.77 -13.24 4.72
CA THR A 54 10.04 -14.00 3.49
C THR A 54 9.28 -15.32 3.39
N SER A 55 8.58 -15.75 4.44
CA SER A 55 7.79 -17.00 4.46
C SER A 55 6.49 -16.89 3.68
N HIS A 56 6.58 -16.47 2.41
CA HIS A 56 5.48 -16.47 1.47
C HIS A 56 5.16 -17.89 0.96
N GLY A 57 3.95 -18.13 0.52
CA GLY A 57 3.50 -19.46 0.07
C GLY A 57 4.41 -20.06 -1.00
N GLU A 58 4.82 -19.28 -2.00
CA GLU A 58 5.73 -19.70 -3.06
C GLU A 58 7.12 -20.02 -2.53
N VAL A 59 7.64 -19.16 -1.65
CA VAL A 59 8.96 -19.37 -1.03
C VAL A 59 8.98 -20.64 -0.19
N GLU A 60 7.92 -20.89 0.59
CA GLU A 60 7.80 -22.12 1.39
C GLU A 60 7.65 -23.36 0.52
N ALA A 61 6.89 -23.28 -0.58
CA ALA A 61 6.76 -24.39 -1.54
C ALA A 61 8.12 -24.73 -2.18
N ILE A 62 8.88 -23.72 -2.64
CA ILE A 62 10.22 -23.88 -3.23
C ILE A 62 11.18 -24.45 -2.20
N ARG A 63 11.21 -23.92 -0.98
CA ARG A 63 12.04 -24.45 0.12
C ARG A 63 11.73 -25.93 0.42
N ALA A 64 10.45 -26.29 0.43
CA ALA A 64 10.03 -27.65 0.67
C ALA A 64 10.41 -28.57 -0.49
N ALA A 65 10.29 -28.12 -1.73
CA ALA A 65 10.72 -28.88 -2.91
C ALA A 65 12.24 -29.12 -2.91
N CYS A 66 13.04 -28.09 -2.67
CA CYS A 66 14.50 -28.21 -2.54
C CYS A 66 14.90 -29.23 -1.46
N ARG A 67 14.27 -29.16 -0.29
CA ARG A 67 14.54 -30.13 0.80
C ARG A 67 14.12 -31.53 0.43
N ARG A 68 12.98 -31.72 -0.22
CA ARG A 68 12.48 -33.05 -0.64
C ARG A 68 13.37 -33.70 -1.68
N LEU A 69 13.86 -32.91 -2.65
CA LEU A 69 14.69 -33.42 -3.75
C LEU A 69 16.19 -33.41 -3.43
N GLY A 70 16.61 -32.73 -2.36
CA GLY A 70 18.03 -32.60 -1.99
C GLY A 70 18.85 -31.77 -2.99
N THR A 71 18.21 -30.85 -3.73
CA THR A 71 18.85 -30.00 -4.72
C THR A 71 18.28 -28.58 -4.69
N LEU A 72 19.06 -27.60 -5.17
CA LEU A 72 18.59 -26.24 -5.45
C LEU A 72 18.16 -26.05 -6.91
N ASP A 73 18.38 -27.05 -7.76
CA ASP A 73 17.97 -27.02 -9.17
C ASP A 73 16.56 -27.60 -9.31
N LEU A 74 15.62 -26.74 -9.64
CA LEU A 74 14.21 -27.03 -9.91
C LEU A 74 13.83 -26.61 -11.34
N SER A 75 14.78 -26.59 -12.27
CA SER A 75 14.59 -26.09 -13.64
C SER A 75 13.52 -26.85 -14.44
N ASP A 76 13.25 -28.13 -14.09
CA ASP A 76 12.19 -28.93 -14.71
C ASP A 76 10.82 -28.73 -14.04
N ALA A 77 10.73 -27.91 -13.00
CA ALA A 77 9.49 -27.66 -12.26
C ALA A 77 8.90 -26.27 -12.57
N ILE A 78 7.62 -26.12 -12.24
CA ILE A 78 6.95 -24.82 -12.17
C ILE A 78 6.38 -24.59 -10.78
N VAL A 79 6.17 -23.32 -10.44
CA VAL A 79 5.33 -22.93 -9.31
C VAL A 79 3.92 -22.66 -9.80
N VAL A 80 2.91 -23.11 -9.06
CA VAL A 80 1.51 -22.73 -9.26
C VAL A 80 1.02 -22.08 -7.99
N SER A 81 0.76 -20.77 -8.07
CA SER A 81 0.40 -19.92 -6.94
C SER A 81 -1.09 -19.62 -6.89
N SER A 82 -1.63 -19.42 -5.69
CA SER A 82 -3.01 -18.96 -5.49
C SER A 82 -3.21 -17.50 -5.91
N CYS A 83 -2.13 -16.72 -5.97
CA CYS A 83 -2.17 -15.30 -6.34
C CYS A 83 -0.91 -14.92 -7.12
N GLU A 84 -0.98 -13.83 -7.86
CA GLU A 84 0.14 -13.25 -8.60
C GLU A 84 1.37 -13.05 -7.69
N PRO A 85 2.53 -13.63 -8.04
CA PRO A 85 3.70 -13.66 -7.19
C PRO A 85 4.35 -12.28 -7.07
N CYS A 86 4.73 -11.93 -5.85
CA CYS A 86 5.52 -10.73 -5.60
C CYS A 86 6.98 -10.89 -6.07
N PRO A 87 7.76 -9.80 -6.20
CA PRO A 87 9.14 -9.86 -6.67
C PRO A 87 10.06 -10.79 -5.86
N ILE A 88 9.87 -10.94 -4.55
CA ILE A 88 10.65 -11.89 -3.73
C ILE A 88 10.38 -13.33 -4.20
N CYS A 89 9.11 -13.67 -4.46
CA CYS A 89 8.72 -15.00 -4.93
C CYS A 89 9.29 -15.29 -6.31
N GLN A 90 9.23 -14.32 -7.24
CA GLN A 90 9.83 -14.42 -8.56
C GLN A 90 11.35 -14.58 -8.49
N ALA A 91 12.03 -13.77 -7.66
CA ALA A 91 13.48 -13.89 -7.46
C ALA A 91 13.85 -15.27 -6.89
N THR A 92 13.10 -15.78 -5.90
CA THR A 92 13.34 -17.10 -5.32
C THR A 92 13.16 -18.22 -6.34
N ALA A 93 12.13 -18.14 -7.20
CA ALA A 93 11.92 -19.07 -8.31
C ALA A 93 13.10 -19.03 -9.30
N GLY A 94 13.52 -17.86 -9.74
CA GLY A 94 14.66 -17.69 -10.63
C GLY A 94 15.97 -18.22 -10.05
N MET A 95 16.21 -18.06 -8.74
CA MET A 95 17.41 -18.61 -8.08
C MET A 95 17.47 -20.15 -8.08
N THR A 96 16.34 -20.82 -8.26
CA THR A 96 16.25 -22.28 -8.34
C THR A 96 16.08 -22.78 -9.76
N GLY A 97 16.23 -21.92 -10.77
CA GLY A 97 16.09 -22.28 -12.18
C GLY A 97 14.65 -22.42 -12.67
N ILE A 98 13.64 -22.19 -11.82
CA ILE A 98 12.24 -22.18 -12.23
C ILE A 98 12.01 -21.01 -13.20
N ALA A 99 11.60 -21.34 -14.43
CA ALA A 99 11.42 -20.36 -15.50
C ALA A 99 9.98 -19.81 -15.58
N ARG A 100 9.00 -20.47 -14.93
CA ARG A 100 7.58 -20.10 -15.04
C ARG A 100 6.84 -20.24 -13.72
N ILE A 101 5.99 -19.24 -13.43
CA ILE A 101 5.01 -19.29 -12.34
C ILE A 101 3.62 -19.08 -12.93
N ALA A 102 2.73 -20.07 -12.75
CA ALA A 102 1.31 -19.93 -13.03
C ALA A 102 0.59 -19.42 -11.77
N TYR A 103 -0.41 -18.56 -11.90
CA TYR A 103 -1.14 -18.01 -10.77
C TYR A 103 -2.63 -17.85 -11.06
N ALA A 104 -3.46 -17.94 -9.99
CA ALA A 104 -4.91 -17.88 -10.09
C ALA A 104 -5.46 -16.45 -9.93
N ALA A 105 -5.33 -15.85 -8.75
CA ALA A 105 -5.83 -14.52 -8.50
C ALA A 105 -4.84 -13.44 -8.95
N THR A 106 -5.36 -12.35 -9.50
CA THR A 106 -4.54 -11.20 -9.87
C THR A 106 -4.20 -10.34 -8.65
N ARG A 107 -3.25 -9.44 -8.83
CA ARG A 107 -2.87 -8.45 -7.80
C ARG A 107 -4.02 -7.50 -7.46
N GLU A 108 -4.85 -7.16 -8.45
CA GLU A 108 -6.05 -6.34 -8.26
C GLU A 108 -7.10 -7.05 -7.40
N GLN A 109 -7.31 -8.36 -7.63
CA GLN A 109 -8.22 -9.17 -6.81
C GLN A 109 -7.70 -9.26 -5.36
N ALA A 110 -6.40 -9.45 -5.16
CA ALA A 110 -5.79 -9.43 -3.84
C ALA A 110 -5.96 -8.06 -3.15
N ALA A 111 -5.79 -6.96 -3.89
CA ALA A 111 -5.99 -5.61 -3.37
C ALA A 111 -7.44 -5.38 -2.95
N ALA A 112 -8.42 -5.78 -3.77
CA ALA A 112 -9.84 -5.75 -3.42
C ALA A 112 -10.17 -6.61 -2.20
N GLY A 113 -9.39 -7.67 -1.96
CA GLY A 113 -9.45 -8.53 -0.78
C GLY A 113 -8.82 -7.94 0.48
N GLY A 114 -8.22 -6.74 0.41
CA GLY A 114 -7.54 -6.08 1.52
C GLY A 114 -6.01 -6.30 1.54
N PHE A 115 -5.45 -6.97 0.54
CA PHE A 115 -4.02 -7.20 0.39
C PHE A 115 -3.40 -6.31 -0.69
N GLY A 116 -3.77 -5.04 -0.71
CA GLY A 116 -3.08 -4.04 -1.52
C GLY A 116 -1.61 -3.99 -1.10
N PHE A 117 -0.76 -4.71 -1.84
CA PHE A 117 0.66 -4.42 -1.84
C PHE A 117 0.79 -3.02 -2.40
N SER A 118 0.80 -2.07 -1.47
CA SER A 118 0.79 -0.67 -1.74
C SER A 118 1.81 -0.31 -2.83
N ASP A 119 1.57 0.79 -3.50
CA ASP A 119 2.48 1.51 -4.39
C ASP A 119 3.94 1.55 -3.90
N PHE A 120 4.17 1.35 -2.60
CA PHE A 120 5.50 1.23 -2.00
C PHE A 120 6.29 0.01 -2.49
N MET A 121 5.64 -1.17 -2.61
CA MET A 121 6.31 -2.38 -3.13
C MET A 121 6.40 -2.31 -4.66
N ALA A 122 5.33 -1.88 -5.34
CA ALA A 122 5.32 -1.69 -6.77
C ALA A 122 6.40 -0.68 -7.20
N SER A 123 6.46 0.50 -6.60
CA SER A 123 7.41 1.55 -6.99
C SER A 123 8.88 1.24 -6.70
N ARG A 124 9.17 0.32 -5.78
CA ARG A 124 10.55 -0.01 -5.39
C ARG A 124 11.05 -1.34 -5.90
N LEU A 125 10.16 -2.29 -6.17
CA LEU A 125 10.52 -3.64 -6.59
C LEU A 125 10.19 -3.95 -8.05
N ASP A 126 9.44 -3.11 -8.77
CA ASP A 126 9.21 -3.23 -10.21
C ASP A 126 10.50 -3.06 -11.05
N ARG A 127 11.63 -2.80 -10.42
CA ARG A 127 12.93 -2.58 -11.05
C ARG A 127 13.98 -3.63 -10.70
N ILE A 128 13.59 -4.86 -10.47
CA ILE A 128 14.58 -5.95 -10.48
C ILE A 128 14.77 -6.33 -11.95
N ASP A 129 15.55 -5.52 -12.67
CA ASP A 129 15.99 -5.85 -14.02
C ASP A 129 16.73 -7.19 -13.99
N GLY A 130 16.23 -8.15 -14.75
CA GLY A 130 16.92 -9.42 -15.01
C GLY A 130 16.36 -10.66 -14.35
N VAL A 131 15.29 -10.60 -13.55
CA VAL A 131 14.57 -11.81 -13.13
C VAL A 131 13.58 -12.19 -14.23
N MET A 132 14.01 -13.07 -15.13
CA MET A 132 13.21 -13.57 -16.25
C MET A 132 12.43 -14.82 -15.82
N VAL A 133 11.37 -14.62 -15.00
CA VAL A 133 10.38 -15.67 -14.72
C VAL A 133 9.12 -15.32 -15.48
N GLU A 134 8.66 -16.23 -16.32
CA GLU A 134 7.39 -16.07 -17.06
C GLU A 134 6.21 -16.18 -16.08
N LEU A 135 5.29 -15.22 -16.12
CA LEU A 135 4.07 -15.23 -15.33
C LEU A 135 2.89 -15.61 -16.22
N ASP A 136 2.15 -16.64 -15.83
CA ASP A 136 1.06 -17.23 -16.59
C ASP A 136 -0.24 -17.20 -15.76
N HIS A 137 -1.17 -16.31 -16.12
CA HIS A 137 -2.46 -16.21 -15.43
C HIS A 137 -3.36 -17.37 -15.82
N VAL A 138 -3.83 -18.11 -14.82
CA VAL A 138 -4.75 -19.25 -14.97
C VAL A 138 -6.11 -18.88 -14.38
N GLU A 139 -7.07 -18.58 -15.23
CA GLU A 139 -8.41 -18.20 -14.79
C GLU A 139 -9.11 -19.39 -14.11
N VAL A 140 -9.52 -19.21 -12.87
CA VAL A 140 -10.32 -20.18 -12.11
C VAL A 140 -11.43 -19.45 -11.36
N ASP A 141 -12.61 -20.06 -11.30
CA ASP A 141 -13.83 -19.50 -10.70
C ASP A 141 -13.76 -19.31 -9.17
N ILE A 142 -12.80 -19.94 -8.51
CA ILE A 142 -12.60 -19.91 -7.06
C ILE A 142 -11.44 -19.00 -6.62
N ALA A 143 -10.89 -18.18 -7.53
CA ALA A 143 -9.69 -17.37 -7.26
C ALA A 143 -9.83 -16.41 -6.05
N ASP A 144 -11.03 -15.90 -5.82
CA ASP A 144 -11.33 -14.94 -4.73
C ASP A 144 -11.66 -15.59 -3.39
N GLU A 145 -11.92 -16.91 -3.34
CA GLU A 145 -12.32 -17.61 -2.10
C GLU A 145 -11.38 -17.36 -0.90
N PRO A 146 -10.05 -17.35 -1.04
CA PRO A 146 -9.17 -17.10 0.10
C PRO A 146 -9.34 -15.70 0.69
N PHE A 147 -9.60 -14.69 -0.12
CA PHE A 147 -9.81 -13.32 0.31
C PHE A 147 -11.19 -13.13 0.95
N GLU A 148 -12.21 -13.82 0.44
CA GLU A 148 -13.54 -13.86 1.04
C GLU A 148 -13.49 -14.52 2.42
N ALA A 149 -12.83 -15.66 2.55
CA ALA A 149 -12.62 -16.34 3.82
C ALA A 149 -11.88 -15.46 4.82
N TRP A 150 -10.85 -14.73 4.37
CA TRP A 150 -10.08 -13.78 5.20
C TRP A 150 -10.97 -12.67 5.75
N ARG A 151 -11.78 -12.05 4.90
CA ARG A 151 -12.74 -11.01 5.32
C ARG A 151 -13.78 -11.55 6.28
N ALA A 152 -14.33 -12.74 5.99
CA ALA A 152 -15.32 -13.40 6.84
C ALA A 152 -14.77 -13.77 8.23
N ALA A 153 -13.48 -14.10 8.31
CA ALA A 153 -12.80 -14.37 9.59
C ALA A 153 -12.53 -13.10 10.42
N GLY A 154 -12.91 -11.91 9.92
CA GLY A 154 -12.68 -10.64 10.62
C GLY A 154 -11.18 -10.29 10.76
N GLN A 155 -10.34 -10.98 10.00
CA GLN A 155 -8.91 -10.72 9.99
C GLN A 155 -8.63 -9.53 9.09
N SER A 156 -7.84 -8.60 9.57
CA SER A 156 -7.31 -7.51 8.76
C SER A 156 -5.80 -7.72 8.60
N VAL A 157 -5.28 -7.40 7.42
CA VAL A 157 -3.83 -7.30 7.26
C VAL A 157 -3.37 -6.15 8.15
N VAL A 158 -2.83 -6.48 9.31
CA VAL A 158 -2.06 -5.52 10.10
C VAL A 158 -0.62 -5.46 9.54
N LEU A 159 -0.51 -5.20 8.28
CA LEU A 159 0.52 -4.28 7.83
C LEU A 159 0.05 -2.97 8.45
N HIS A 160 0.82 -2.42 9.40
CA HIS A 160 0.42 -1.19 10.08
C HIS A 160 -0.30 -0.30 9.06
N PRO A 161 -1.64 -0.11 9.16
CA PRO A 161 -2.29 0.78 8.24
C PRO A 161 -1.52 2.08 8.44
N ARG A 162 -0.84 2.54 7.42
CA ARG A 162 -0.36 3.91 7.44
C ARG A 162 -1.59 4.74 7.14
N PRO A 163 -2.35 5.17 8.16
CA PRO A 163 -3.55 5.98 7.95
C PRO A 163 -3.18 7.35 7.39
N ILE A 164 -1.88 7.56 7.17
CA ILE A 164 -1.29 8.80 6.68
C ILE A 164 -0.56 8.46 5.37
N HIS A 165 -1.09 8.92 4.25
CA HIS A 165 -0.54 8.70 2.91
C HIS A 165 0.44 9.80 2.51
N GLU A 166 0.20 11.03 2.95
CA GLU A 166 1.01 12.19 2.63
C GLU A 166 1.17 13.11 3.83
N LEU A 167 2.35 13.66 3.99
CA LEU A 167 2.64 14.77 4.90
C LEU A 167 2.91 16.02 4.07
N ARG A 168 2.10 17.06 4.30
CA ARG A 168 2.34 18.40 3.76
C ARG A 168 2.73 19.35 4.90
N VAL A 169 3.76 20.14 4.67
CA VAL A 169 4.13 21.24 5.54
C VAL A 169 3.64 22.54 4.89
N ALA A 170 2.60 23.14 5.43
CA ALA A 170 2.07 24.40 4.94
C ALA A 170 2.73 25.56 5.69
N VAL A 171 3.44 26.40 4.95
CA VAL A 171 4.14 27.59 5.47
C VAL A 171 3.44 28.84 4.99
N THR A 172 2.98 29.67 5.92
CA THR A 172 2.41 30.98 5.60
C THR A 172 3.55 32.02 5.52
N ALA A 173 3.79 32.52 4.31
CA ALA A 173 4.85 33.48 4.03
C ALA A 173 4.28 34.89 3.88
N ALA A 174 4.80 35.84 4.64
CA ALA A 174 4.44 37.28 4.53
C ALA A 174 4.82 37.83 3.14
N ASP A 175 5.98 37.41 2.60
CA ASP A 175 6.39 37.63 1.21
C ASP A 175 6.44 36.30 0.48
N HIS A 176 5.29 35.93 -0.11
CA HIS A 176 5.14 34.68 -0.85
C HIS A 176 6.08 34.59 -2.06
N ALA A 177 6.32 35.72 -2.76
CA ALA A 177 7.18 35.70 -3.97
C ALA A 177 8.64 35.45 -3.59
N ALA A 178 9.14 36.11 -2.55
CA ALA A 178 10.49 35.88 -2.05
C ALA A 178 10.66 34.43 -1.52
N ALA A 179 9.68 33.93 -0.78
CA ALA A 179 9.70 32.55 -0.30
C ALA A 179 9.73 31.55 -1.47
N LEU A 180 8.87 31.72 -2.47
CA LEU A 180 8.82 30.85 -3.63
C LEU A 180 10.16 30.87 -4.40
N THR A 181 10.72 32.03 -4.64
CA THR A 181 12.06 32.16 -5.28
C THR A 181 13.11 31.40 -4.45
N PHE A 182 13.12 31.55 -3.14
CA PHE A 182 14.10 30.86 -2.30
C PHE A 182 13.96 29.34 -2.37
N TYR A 183 12.76 28.80 -2.11
CA TYR A 183 12.58 27.34 -2.06
C TYR A 183 12.64 26.69 -3.42
N ARG A 184 12.03 27.26 -4.46
CA ARG A 184 12.02 26.70 -5.80
C ARG A 184 13.32 26.96 -6.56
N ASP A 185 13.76 28.24 -6.65
CA ASP A 185 14.81 28.65 -7.58
C ASP A 185 16.21 28.54 -6.95
N VAL A 186 16.34 28.79 -5.63
CA VAL A 186 17.63 28.72 -4.92
C VAL A 186 17.88 27.32 -4.37
N LEU A 187 16.89 26.69 -3.67
CA LEU A 187 17.04 25.35 -3.13
C LEU A 187 16.71 24.24 -4.14
N GLY A 188 16.08 24.56 -5.27
CA GLY A 188 15.83 23.63 -6.36
C GLY A 188 14.66 22.67 -6.13
N LEU A 189 13.68 22.99 -5.23
CA LEU A 189 12.49 22.18 -5.05
C LEU A 189 11.60 22.27 -6.28
N ALA A 190 11.28 21.13 -6.90
CA ALA A 190 10.42 21.09 -8.06
C ALA A 190 9.00 21.56 -7.74
N GLN A 191 8.41 22.40 -8.58
CA GLN A 191 7.02 22.81 -8.43
C GLN A 191 6.10 21.71 -8.92
N LEU A 192 5.24 21.19 -8.03
CA LEU A 192 4.25 20.15 -8.33
C LEU A 192 2.91 20.75 -8.77
N ALA A 193 2.48 21.83 -8.12
CA ALA A 193 1.20 22.48 -8.42
C ALA A 193 1.23 23.97 -8.12
N ASP A 194 0.31 24.72 -8.77
CA ASP A 194 -0.01 26.10 -8.48
C ASP A 194 -1.54 26.19 -8.35
N TRP A 195 -2.02 26.44 -7.13
CA TRP A 195 -3.44 26.59 -6.80
C TRP A 195 -3.82 28.04 -6.49
N THR A 196 -3.06 28.98 -7.04
CA THR A 196 -3.33 30.42 -6.88
C THR A 196 -4.72 30.76 -7.39
N SER A 197 -5.46 31.52 -6.59
CA SER A 197 -6.83 31.96 -6.85
C SER A 197 -7.00 33.43 -6.48
N PRO A 198 -8.18 34.04 -6.75
CA PRO A 198 -8.47 35.38 -6.24
C PRO A 198 -8.46 35.50 -4.71
N ASP A 199 -8.62 34.39 -3.97
CA ASP A 199 -8.63 34.35 -2.52
C ASP A 199 -7.22 34.28 -1.90
N GLY A 200 -6.20 33.90 -2.71
CA GLY A 200 -4.82 33.85 -2.25
C GLY A 200 -3.91 32.97 -3.11
N LYS A 201 -2.65 32.85 -2.69
CA LYS A 201 -1.61 32.13 -3.41
C LYS A 201 -1.22 30.86 -2.67
N VAL A 202 -1.19 29.76 -3.41
CA VAL A 202 -0.68 28.45 -2.95
C VAL A 202 0.18 27.84 -4.04
N VAL A 203 1.43 27.52 -3.70
CA VAL A 203 2.31 26.73 -4.55
C VAL A 203 2.77 25.50 -3.76
N VAL A 204 2.70 24.33 -4.38
CA VAL A 204 3.14 23.06 -3.80
C VAL A 204 4.49 22.69 -4.42
N LEU A 205 5.46 22.44 -3.55
CA LEU A 205 6.82 22.10 -3.92
C LEU A 205 7.15 20.69 -3.43
N ASP A 206 7.93 19.94 -4.23
CA ASP A 206 8.41 18.61 -3.90
C ASP A 206 9.54 18.68 -2.87
N GLY A 207 9.29 18.21 -1.67
CA GLY A 207 10.29 18.03 -0.62
C GLY A 207 10.89 16.61 -0.55
N GLY A 208 10.72 15.81 -1.59
CA GLY A 208 11.16 14.42 -1.67
C GLY A 208 10.12 13.45 -1.07
N ARG A 209 10.12 13.22 0.24
CA ARG A 209 9.13 12.36 0.92
C ARG A 209 7.96 13.12 1.53
N ALA A 210 7.89 14.42 1.32
CA ALA A 210 6.84 15.31 1.79
C ALA A 210 6.67 16.46 0.80
N THR A 211 5.53 17.13 0.85
CA THR A 211 5.31 18.36 0.09
C THR A 211 5.42 19.58 0.99
N LEU A 212 5.90 20.69 0.43
CA LEU A 212 5.88 21.99 1.06
C LEU A 212 4.82 22.85 0.37
N GLU A 213 3.76 23.24 1.08
CA GLU A 213 2.78 24.21 0.62
C GLU A 213 3.20 25.63 1.06
N LEU A 214 3.44 26.51 0.10
CA LEU A 214 3.62 27.93 0.39
C LEU A 214 2.30 28.66 0.13
N ILE A 215 1.76 29.28 1.17
CA ILE A 215 0.50 30.02 1.13
C ILE A 215 0.72 31.45 1.64
N ASP A 216 -0.04 32.40 1.10
CA ASP A 216 -0.04 33.75 1.61
C ASP A 216 -1.05 33.93 2.76
N GLU A 217 -1.03 35.09 3.42
CA GLU A 217 -1.95 35.39 4.54
C GLU A 217 -3.42 35.40 4.13
N ALA A 218 -3.72 35.80 2.88
CA ALA A 218 -5.10 35.81 2.37
C ALA A 218 -5.62 34.37 2.26
N GLN A 219 -4.84 33.47 1.65
CA GLN A 219 -5.19 32.06 1.52
C GLN A 219 -5.26 31.36 2.88
N ALA A 220 -4.32 31.62 3.79
CA ALA A 220 -4.38 31.08 5.16
C ALA A 220 -5.66 31.48 5.88
N SER A 221 -6.07 32.75 5.73
CA SER A 221 -7.33 33.26 6.30
C SER A 221 -8.57 32.67 5.65
N TYR A 222 -8.52 32.42 4.33
CA TYR A 222 -9.62 31.78 3.58
C TYR A 222 -9.81 30.34 4.06
N ILE A 223 -8.74 29.54 4.11
CA ILE A 223 -8.78 28.15 4.57
C ILE A 223 -9.33 28.07 6.01
N ASP A 224 -8.84 28.93 6.90
CA ASP A 224 -9.29 28.96 8.30
C ASP A 224 -10.79 29.31 8.42
N ARG A 225 -11.31 30.21 7.58
CA ARG A 225 -12.77 30.50 7.55
C ARG A 225 -13.56 29.28 7.12
N VAL A 226 -13.11 28.55 6.09
CA VAL A 226 -13.77 27.34 5.59
C VAL A 226 -13.79 26.24 6.64
N GLU A 227 -12.63 25.91 7.20
CA GLU A 227 -12.46 24.74 8.08
C GLU A 227 -12.86 25.02 9.54
N VAL A 228 -12.64 26.23 10.06
CA VAL A 228 -12.77 26.55 11.49
C VAL A 228 -13.75 27.68 11.77
N GLY A 229 -14.02 28.54 10.79
CA GLY A 229 -14.88 29.72 10.94
C GLY A 229 -14.16 30.97 11.51
N ARG A 230 -12.90 30.86 11.87
CA ARG A 230 -12.08 31.98 12.38
C ARG A 230 -10.60 31.76 12.10
N ARG A 231 -9.80 32.82 12.10
CA ARG A 231 -8.34 32.74 11.94
C ARG A 231 -7.69 32.00 13.11
N VAL A 232 -6.95 30.93 12.85
CA VAL A 232 -6.28 30.10 13.84
C VAL A 232 -4.88 29.65 13.42
N ALA A 233 -4.60 29.54 12.11
CA ALA A 233 -3.33 29.02 11.64
C ALA A 233 -2.15 29.94 12.00
N GLY A 234 -1.10 29.34 12.54
CA GLY A 234 0.21 29.95 12.70
C GLY A 234 1.00 29.94 11.38
N PRO A 235 2.32 30.25 11.44
CA PRO A 235 3.18 30.26 10.26
C PRO A 235 3.40 28.84 9.67
N ILE A 236 3.25 27.81 10.47
CA ILE A 236 3.44 26.40 10.06
C ILE A 236 2.23 25.58 10.50
N ARG A 237 1.75 24.71 9.59
CA ARG A 237 0.72 23.72 9.81
C ARG A 237 1.09 22.42 9.11
N LEU A 238 0.87 21.29 9.74
CA LEU A 238 0.99 19.99 9.10
C LEU A 238 -0.37 19.57 8.50
N ALA A 239 -0.35 19.04 7.30
CA ALA A 239 -1.51 18.40 6.70
C ALA A 239 -1.17 16.95 6.38
N LEU A 240 -2.07 16.02 6.78
CA LEU A 240 -1.88 14.59 6.65
C LEU A 240 -3.01 14.03 5.80
N SER A 241 -2.67 13.40 4.68
CA SER A 241 -3.61 12.65 3.85
C SER A 241 -3.92 11.32 4.53
N VAL A 242 -5.20 10.99 4.66
CA VAL A 242 -5.70 9.84 5.41
C VAL A 242 -6.92 9.23 4.71
N ASP A 243 -7.18 7.94 4.93
CA ASP A 243 -8.35 7.25 4.37
C ASP A 243 -9.68 7.84 4.86
N ASP A 244 -9.79 8.14 6.16
CA ASP A 244 -10.97 8.75 6.78
C ASP A 244 -10.55 9.78 7.82
N ALA A 245 -10.62 11.06 7.43
CA ALA A 245 -10.28 12.19 8.29
C ALA A 245 -11.16 12.28 9.53
N GLY A 246 -12.46 11.92 9.41
CA GLY A 246 -13.39 11.95 10.53
C GLY A 246 -13.08 10.87 11.58
N ALA A 247 -12.90 9.64 11.17
CA ALA A 247 -12.57 8.53 12.07
C ALA A 247 -11.21 8.73 12.76
N LEU A 248 -10.19 9.20 12.01
CA LEU A 248 -8.90 9.46 12.60
C LEU A 248 -8.92 10.66 13.55
N ALA A 249 -9.67 11.72 13.24
CA ALA A 249 -9.84 12.87 14.13
C ALA A 249 -10.49 12.48 15.45
N GLU A 250 -11.52 11.62 15.45
CA GLU A 250 -12.15 11.14 16.67
C GLU A 250 -11.18 10.32 17.52
N ARG A 251 -10.39 9.47 16.89
CA ARG A 251 -9.33 8.72 17.57
C ARG A 251 -8.25 9.63 18.14
N ALA A 252 -7.84 10.69 17.43
CA ALA A 252 -6.90 11.68 17.92
C ALA A 252 -7.47 12.46 19.11
N ARG A 253 -8.76 12.84 19.05
CA ARG A 253 -9.46 13.58 20.12
C ARG A 253 -9.51 12.77 21.42
N THR A 254 -9.78 11.48 21.35
CA THR A 254 -9.77 10.61 22.54
C THR A 254 -8.36 10.41 23.13
N ASN A 255 -7.31 10.82 22.38
CA ASN A 255 -5.90 10.72 22.78
C ASN A 255 -5.22 12.10 22.93
N GLY A 256 -5.98 13.14 23.25
CA GLY A 256 -5.44 14.43 23.69
C GLY A 256 -5.39 15.53 22.64
N ALA A 257 -5.85 15.29 21.40
CA ALA A 257 -6.03 16.39 20.44
C ALA A 257 -7.35 17.13 20.69
N VAL A 258 -7.39 18.41 20.31
CA VAL A 258 -8.57 19.27 20.45
C VAL A 258 -9.10 19.64 19.07
N LEU A 259 -10.40 19.43 18.84
CA LEU A 259 -11.05 19.86 17.60
C LEU A 259 -11.14 21.38 17.54
N LEU A 260 -10.65 22.01 16.48
CA LEU A 260 -10.64 23.46 16.32
C LEU A 260 -11.88 24.02 15.61
N GLY A 261 -12.59 23.21 14.85
CA GLY A 261 -13.82 23.55 14.11
C GLY A 261 -15.02 22.75 14.59
N LYS A 262 -16.03 22.60 13.70
CA LYS A 262 -17.26 21.86 13.99
C LYS A 262 -17.19 20.36 13.68
N GLY A 263 -16.06 19.88 13.15
CA GLY A 263 -15.86 18.51 12.68
C GLY A 263 -15.46 18.47 11.21
N PRO A 264 -15.68 17.32 10.52
CA PRO A 264 -15.36 17.22 9.09
C PRO A 264 -16.09 18.26 8.26
N VAL A 265 -15.33 18.92 7.36
CA VAL A 265 -15.83 19.97 6.45
C VAL A 265 -15.48 19.53 5.03
N GLU A 266 -16.49 19.50 4.15
CA GLU A 266 -16.26 19.43 2.71
C GLU A 266 -15.73 20.77 2.24
N THR A 267 -14.55 20.77 1.65
CA THR A 267 -13.89 22.00 1.20
C THR A 267 -14.29 22.36 -0.23
N PRO A 268 -14.21 23.63 -0.62
CA PRO A 268 -14.50 24.04 -2.00
C PRO A 268 -13.58 23.41 -3.06
N TRP A 269 -12.43 22.86 -2.65
CA TRP A 269 -11.49 22.16 -3.53
C TRP A 269 -11.67 20.64 -3.54
N GLY A 270 -12.73 20.12 -2.88
CA GLY A 270 -13.17 18.73 -2.98
C GLY A 270 -12.72 17.81 -1.85
N ASP A 271 -11.81 18.25 -0.98
CA ASP A 271 -11.32 17.42 0.13
C ASP A 271 -12.27 17.48 1.33
N ARG A 272 -12.25 16.42 2.14
CA ARG A 272 -12.93 16.37 3.43
C ARG A 272 -11.93 16.58 4.57
N ASN A 273 -11.93 17.77 5.16
CA ASN A 273 -10.91 18.21 6.11
C ASN A 273 -11.41 18.25 7.56
N VAL A 274 -10.52 17.93 8.50
CA VAL A 274 -10.71 18.13 9.95
C VAL A 274 -9.51 18.86 10.52
N ARG A 275 -9.73 19.99 11.19
CA ARG A 275 -8.70 20.78 11.84
C ARG A 275 -8.59 20.45 13.34
N LEU A 276 -7.37 20.14 13.80
CA LEU A 276 -7.06 19.77 15.17
C LEU A 276 -5.92 20.65 15.73
N ALA A 277 -5.96 20.92 17.03
CA ALA A 277 -4.78 21.24 17.80
C ALA A 277 -4.25 19.95 18.42
N ALA A 278 -3.01 19.61 18.10
CA ALA A 278 -2.31 18.43 18.60
C ALA A 278 -1.42 18.81 19.80
N PRO A 279 -0.88 17.84 20.56
CA PRO A 279 0.15 18.09 21.55
C PRO A 279 1.30 18.93 21.01
N ALA A 280 1.93 19.73 21.91
CA ALA A 280 2.98 20.70 21.60
C ALA A 280 2.51 21.89 20.72
N ASP A 281 1.24 22.28 20.86
CA ASP A 281 0.61 23.40 20.16
C ASP A 281 0.69 23.35 18.63
N LEU A 282 0.89 22.15 18.08
CA LEU A 282 0.97 21.95 16.64
C LEU A 282 -0.42 21.88 16.03
N GLN A 283 -0.66 22.61 14.97
CA GLN A 283 -1.89 22.48 14.20
C GLN A 283 -1.80 21.39 13.13
N LEU A 284 -2.83 20.56 13.09
CA LEU A 284 -2.99 19.52 12.10
C LEU A 284 -4.25 19.77 11.27
N THR A 285 -4.15 19.53 9.96
CA THR A 285 -5.29 19.22 9.09
C THR A 285 -5.21 17.75 8.73
N LEU A 286 -6.21 16.96 9.09
CA LEU A 286 -6.41 15.64 8.50
C LEU A 286 -7.30 15.83 7.28
N PHE A 287 -6.93 15.28 6.15
CA PHE A 287 -7.73 15.40 4.94
C PHE A 287 -7.89 14.06 4.21
N THR A 288 -9.10 13.80 3.74
CA THR A 288 -9.40 12.71 2.80
C THR A 288 -9.63 13.36 1.46
N ALA A 289 -8.84 13.00 0.46
CA ALA A 289 -9.00 13.53 -0.89
C ALA A 289 -10.39 13.17 -1.44
N GLY A 290 -11.03 14.09 -2.14
CA GLY A 290 -12.23 13.81 -2.91
C GLY A 290 -11.93 12.93 -4.12
N ASP A 291 -12.93 12.20 -4.62
CA ASP A 291 -12.85 11.36 -5.83
C ASP A 291 -12.60 12.19 -7.10
#